data_21bea4f88826298fb25eeaa45d33aae8
#
_entry.id   21bea4f88826298fb25eeaa45d33aae8
#
_cell.length_a   1.000
_cell.length_b   1.000
_cell.length_c   1.000
_cell.angle_alpha   90.00
_cell.angle_beta   90.00
_cell.angle_gamma   90.00
#
_symmetry.space_group_name_H-M   'P 1'
#
loop_
_entity.id
_entity.type
_entity.pdbx_description
1 polymer ?
#
loop_
_entity_poly.entity_id
_entity_poly.type
_entity_poly.pdbx_seq_one_letter_code
_entity_poly.pdbx_strand_id
1 'polypeptide(L)'
;MRDAIFLSTWFWETHNVTERICMALAQLGCKVLYCEPPMSIVRGRPRPMRDLQKGVYAFQSASVGGRLNQVPLLRDWQAAALKKEIHRAACHIGLKDPLVFYTWWQRGILPLCAQMKRDHFMVHLWLDHRPWADPNCDRFVELSDTTMTIPRSDFHELKAKYGSKVVLLPQAVDFTRLTASTAGPEPDVLTSIPRPRIGYLGYPGTSLNLPLLSSLLKARPDWHFVSVGAEKAVPLPNAHTLPWARPEDLGHYIQGLDVGFLPYDCADEWNLHRVPMKMLECFAFGIPVVSTPLIHFWECKDLIYLGDTADELAAAVQAALDEPADSPKRATRIEIARHHSLESLAAKLRQRLPLDDSSQN
;
A
#
# COMPACT_ATOMS: atom_id res chain seq x y z
N MET A 1 4.91 -24.28 -10.00
CA MET A 1 4.81 -23.12 -9.08
C MET A 1 3.36 -22.95 -8.67
N ARG A 2 3.08 -22.69 -7.42
CA ARG A 2 1.74 -22.46 -6.87
C ARG A 2 1.25 -21.06 -7.24
N ASP A 3 -0.05 -20.93 -7.46
CA ASP A 3 -0.72 -19.69 -7.78
C ASP A 3 -1.23 -18.97 -6.51
N ALA A 4 -1.99 -17.89 -6.64
CA ALA A 4 -2.48 -17.14 -5.50
C ALA A 4 -3.93 -16.68 -5.63
N ILE A 5 -4.67 -16.70 -4.52
CA ILE A 5 -5.98 -16.07 -4.36
C ILE A 5 -5.82 -14.98 -3.30
N PHE A 6 -6.21 -13.75 -3.63
CA PHE A 6 -6.25 -12.64 -2.68
C PHE A 6 -7.69 -12.34 -2.28
N LEU A 7 -8.00 -12.46 -1.00
CA LEU A 7 -9.24 -11.97 -0.42
C LEU A 7 -9.03 -10.52 0.03
N SER A 8 -9.28 -9.58 -0.87
CA SER A 8 -8.96 -8.17 -0.68
C SER A 8 -10.12 -7.38 -0.06
N THR A 9 -9.77 -6.36 0.72
CA THR A 9 -10.70 -5.33 1.23
C THR A 9 -10.81 -4.13 0.29
N TRP A 10 -9.96 -4.06 -0.73
CA TRP A 10 -9.84 -2.94 -1.66
C TRP A 10 -10.20 -3.37 -3.07
N PHE A 11 -10.76 -2.45 -3.82
CA PHE A 11 -10.87 -2.61 -5.26
C PHE A 11 -9.48 -2.50 -5.89
N TRP A 12 -9.29 -3.16 -7.02
CA TRP A 12 -8.09 -2.96 -7.82
C TRP A 12 -8.03 -1.50 -8.33
N GLU A 13 -6.83 -0.96 -8.53
CA GLU A 13 -6.53 0.42 -8.93
C GLU A 13 -6.48 1.43 -7.78
N THR A 14 -6.50 0.97 -6.54
CA THR A 14 -6.28 1.85 -5.37
C THR A 14 -4.80 2.03 -5.02
N HIS A 15 -3.89 1.40 -5.80
CA HIS A 15 -2.43 1.45 -5.65
C HIS A 15 -1.94 1.10 -4.24
N ASN A 16 -2.58 0.13 -3.64
CA ASN A 16 -2.29 -0.34 -2.29
C ASN A 16 -1.19 -1.42 -2.27
N VAL A 17 -0.79 -1.79 -1.07
CA VAL A 17 0.26 -2.79 -0.85
C VAL A 17 -0.14 -4.19 -1.33
N THR A 18 -1.43 -4.56 -1.28
CA THR A 18 -1.89 -5.87 -1.74
C THR A 18 -1.74 -6.03 -3.25
N GLU A 19 -1.98 -4.96 -4.02
CA GLU A 19 -1.73 -4.95 -5.46
C GLU A 19 -0.25 -5.19 -5.79
N ARG A 20 0.66 -4.56 -5.04
CA ARG A 20 2.11 -4.75 -5.23
C ARG A 20 2.57 -6.17 -4.92
N ILE A 21 1.97 -6.81 -3.92
CA ILE A 21 2.22 -8.24 -3.66
C ILE A 21 1.73 -9.10 -4.83
N CYS A 22 0.52 -8.80 -5.37
CA CYS A 22 0.00 -9.50 -6.55
C CYS A 22 0.91 -9.34 -7.76
N MET A 23 1.40 -8.11 -8.01
CA MET A 23 2.33 -7.83 -9.10
C MET A 23 3.66 -8.57 -8.93
N ALA A 24 4.21 -8.60 -7.72
CA ALA A 24 5.44 -9.31 -7.41
C ALA A 24 5.28 -10.84 -7.61
N LEU A 25 4.15 -11.42 -7.22
CA LEU A 25 3.85 -12.84 -7.48
C LEU A 25 3.70 -13.12 -8.98
N ALA A 26 3.06 -12.22 -9.72
CA ALA A 26 2.93 -12.34 -11.17
C ALA A 26 4.29 -12.28 -11.90
N GLN A 27 5.23 -11.47 -11.40
CA GLN A 27 6.62 -11.46 -11.91
C GLN A 27 7.34 -12.81 -11.71
N LEU A 28 6.99 -13.55 -10.65
CA LEU A 28 7.50 -14.91 -10.44
C LEU A 28 6.85 -15.95 -11.36
N GLY A 29 5.81 -15.57 -12.12
CA GLY A 29 5.06 -16.45 -13.00
C GLY A 29 3.82 -17.08 -12.37
N CYS A 30 3.44 -16.69 -11.14
CA CYS A 30 2.20 -17.10 -10.53
C CYS A 30 1.01 -16.44 -11.22
N LYS A 31 -0.09 -17.17 -11.39
CA LYS A 31 -1.39 -16.55 -11.66
C LYS A 31 -2.01 -16.09 -10.34
N VAL A 32 -2.62 -14.91 -10.37
CA VAL A 32 -3.23 -14.29 -9.19
C VAL A 32 -4.70 -14.00 -9.44
N LEU A 33 -5.59 -14.53 -8.61
CA LEU A 33 -7.00 -14.15 -8.56
C LEU A 33 -7.21 -13.15 -7.44
N TYR A 34 -7.41 -11.89 -7.80
CA TYR A 34 -7.70 -10.81 -6.86
C TYR A 34 -9.20 -10.71 -6.63
N CYS A 35 -9.68 -11.21 -5.49
CA CYS A 35 -11.07 -11.15 -5.10
C CYS A 35 -11.35 -9.79 -4.46
N GLU A 36 -12.03 -8.92 -5.19
CA GLU A 36 -12.50 -7.61 -4.72
C GLU A 36 -13.58 -7.77 -3.63
N PRO A 37 -13.85 -6.73 -2.81
CA PRO A 37 -14.92 -6.75 -1.82
C PRO A 37 -16.24 -7.23 -2.43
N PRO A 38 -16.94 -8.18 -1.81
CA PRO A 38 -18.19 -8.70 -2.36
C PRO A 38 -19.26 -7.63 -2.54
N MET A 39 -19.94 -7.63 -3.68
CA MET A 39 -21.05 -6.72 -3.95
C MET A 39 -22.33 -7.26 -3.33
N SER A 40 -22.99 -6.44 -2.51
CA SER A 40 -24.32 -6.79 -2.01
C SER A 40 -25.33 -6.83 -3.18
N ILE A 41 -26.06 -7.94 -3.31
CA ILE A 41 -27.10 -8.10 -4.34
C ILE A 41 -28.21 -7.04 -4.27
N VAL A 42 -28.41 -6.43 -3.10
CA VAL A 42 -29.36 -5.32 -2.88
C VAL A 42 -28.82 -4.00 -3.48
N ARG A 43 -27.48 -3.85 -3.58
CA ARG A 43 -26.83 -2.62 -4.05
C ARG A 43 -26.49 -2.64 -5.53
N GLY A 44 -26.45 -3.81 -6.15
CA GLY A 44 -26.10 -3.94 -7.57
C GLY A 44 -25.65 -5.33 -7.98
N ARG A 45 -25.11 -5.42 -9.18
CA ARG A 45 -24.51 -6.65 -9.72
C ARG A 45 -23.00 -6.64 -9.51
N PRO A 46 -22.38 -7.79 -9.19
CA PRO A 46 -20.93 -7.90 -9.15
C PRO A 46 -20.31 -7.52 -10.49
N ARG A 47 -19.10 -6.97 -10.44
CA ARG A 47 -18.32 -6.74 -11.66
C ARG A 47 -17.95 -8.09 -12.29
N PRO A 48 -17.96 -8.20 -13.63
CA PRO A 48 -17.49 -9.40 -14.30
C PRO A 48 -15.99 -9.61 -14.00
N MET A 49 -15.52 -10.83 -14.23
CA MET A 49 -14.08 -11.11 -14.18
C MET A 49 -13.35 -10.23 -15.21
N ARG A 50 -12.23 -9.66 -14.81
CA ARG A 50 -11.39 -8.77 -15.61
C ARG A 50 -9.97 -9.28 -15.63
N ASP A 51 -9.36 -9.30 -16.80
CA ASP A 51 -7.92 -9.41 -16.95
C ASP A 51 -7.31 -8.02 -16.69
N LEU A 52 -6.47 -7.90 -15.69
CA LEU A 52 -5.92 -6.61 -15.26
C LEU A 52 -4.54 -6.36 -15.87
N GLN A 53 -3.71 -7.38 -15.82
CA GLN A 53 -2.39 -7.42 -16.41
C GLN A 53 -1.92 -8.88 -16.48
N LYS A 54 -0.84 -9.15 -17.20
CA LYS A 54 -0.31 -10.50 -17.39
C LYS A 54 -0.25 -11.28 -16.05
N GLY A 55 -1.09 -12.30 -15.93
CA GLY A 55 -1.14 -13.19 -14.78
C GLY A 55 -2.00 -12.70 -13.60
N VAL A 56 -2.63 -11.52 -13.67
CA VAL A 56 -3.47 -10.99 -12.59
C VAL A 56 -4.90 -10.76 -13.08
N TYR A 57 -5.86 -11.37 -12.40
CA TYR A 57 -7.28 -11.34 -12.72
C TYR A 57 -8.09 -10.79 -11.54
N ALA A 58 -8.98 -9.83 -11.78
CA ALA A 58 -9.90 -9.35 -10.74
C ALA A 58 -11.25 -10.08 -10.83
N PHE A 59 -11.79 -10.40 -9.66
CA PHE A 59 -13.08 -11.06 -9.51
C PHE A 59 -13.85 -10.43 -8.36
N GLN A 60 -15.15 -10.19 -8.57
CA GLN A 60 -16.04 -9.71 -7.53
C GLN A 60 -17.19 -10.71 -7.36
N SER A 61 -17.34 -11.26 -6.16
CA SER A 61 -18.44 -12.15 -5.81
C SER A 61 -19.69 -11.39 -5.40
N ALA A 62 -20.84 -12.06 -5.46
CA ALA A 62 -22.09 -11.57 -4.88
C ALA A 62 -22.15 -11.86 -3.37
N SER A 63 -22.81 -10.99 -2.61
CA SER A 63 -23.09 -11.21 -1.19
C SER A 63 -24.51 -10.80 -0.85
N VAL A 64 -25.10 -11.42 0.16
CA VAL A 64 -26.41 -10.95 0.68
C VAL A 64 -26.27 -9.69 1.51
N GLY A 65 -25.06 -9.39 2.00
CA GLY A 65 -24.72 -8.13 2.68
C GLY A 65 -25.49 -7.81 3.96
N GLY A 66 -25.14 -6.69 4.59
CA GLY A 66 -25.89 -6.05 5.63
C GLY A 66 -26.04 -6.83 6.95
N ARG A 67 -27.16 -6.62 7.64
CA ARG A 67 -27.45 -7.22 8.95
C ARG A 67 -27.56 -8.74 8.95
N LEU A 68 -27.80 -9.36 7.81
CA LEU A 68 -27.87 -10.83 7.67
C LEU A 68 -26.55 -11.53 8.02
N ASN A 69 -25.41 -10.84 7.86
CA ASN A 69 -24.10 -11.36 8.29
C ASN A 69 -23.94 -11.47 9.81
N GLN A 70 -24.85 -10.91 10.59
CA GLN A 70 -24.84 -11.03 12.05
C GLN A 70 -25.47 -12.35 12.54
N VAL A 71 -26.22 -13.03 11.67
CA VAL A 71 -26.82 -14.33 11.96
C VAL A 71 -25.81 -15.44 11.66
N PRO A 72 -25.34 -16.23 12.64
CA PRO A 72 -24.25 -17.21 12.44
C PRO A 72 -24.49 -18.20 11.30
N LEU A 73 -25.67 -18.79 11.22
CA LEU A 73 -26.01 -19.77 10.17
C LEU A 73 -26.00 -19.13 8.77
N LEU A 74 -26.50 -17.92 8.61
CA LEU A 74 -26.50 -17.22 7.33
C LEU A 74 -25.09 -16.78 6.93
N ARG A 75 -24.28 -16.41 7.90
CA ARG A 75 -22.88 -16.07 7.71
C ARG A 75 -22.05 -17.27 7.22
N ASP A 76 -22.23 -18.43 7.83
CA ASP A 76 -21.52 -19.66 7.45
C ASP A 76 -22.00 -20.18 6.08
N TRP A 77 -23.28 -20.09 5.80
CA TRP A 77 -23.84 -20.38 4.47
C TRP A 77 -23.26 -19.44 3.41
N GLN A 78 -23.21 -18.14 3.70
CA GLN A 78 -22.62 -17.15 2.80
C GLN A 78 -21.13 -17.43 2.56
N ALA A 79 -20.37 -17.77 3.58
CA ALA A 79 -18.97 -18.14 3.44
C ALA A 79 -18.79 -19.35 2.51
N ALA A 80 -19.66 -20.37 2.63
CA ALA A 80 -19.65 -21.52 1.72
C ALA A 80 -20.01 -21.14 0.28
N ALA A 81 -20.99 -20.26 0.08
CA ALA A 81 -21.35 -19.76 -1.24
C ALA A 81 -20.19 -18.97 -1.88
N LEU A 82 -19.55 -18.06 -1.12
CA LEU A 82 -18.39 -17.28 -1.57
C LEU A 82 -17.22 -18.20 -1.93
N LYS A 83 -16.90 -19.19 -1.08
CA LYS A 83 -15.87 -20.18 -1.37
C LYS A 83 -16.13 -20.88 -2.71
N LYS A 84 -17.36 -21.30 -2.96
CA LYS A 84 -17.75 -21.96 -4.22
C LYS A 84 -17.58 -21.05 -5.43
N GLU A 85 -17.97 -19.77 -5.34
CA GLU A 85 -17.76 -18.79 -6.41
C GLU A 85 -16.28 -18.54 -6.68
N ILE A 86 -15.47 -18.34 -5.63
CA ILE A 86 -14.02 -18.15 -5.73
C ILE A 86 -13.36 -19.38 -6.40
N HIS A 87 -13.72 -20.59 -5.98
CA HIS A 87 -13.20 -21.80 -6.60
C HIS A 87 -13.58 -21.92 -8.10
N ARG A 88 -14.82 -21.57 -8.46
CA ARG A 88 -15.23 -21.56 -9.88
C ARG A 88 -14.40 -20.55 -10.68
N ALA A 89 -14.18 -19.35 -10.14
CA ALA A 89 -13.34 -18.33 -10.75
C ALA A 89 -11.88 -18.80 -10.89
N ALA A 90 -11.33 -19.43 -9.85
CA ALA A 90 -10.00 -20.01 -9.85
C ALA A 90 -9.83 -21.11 -10.90
N CYS A 91 -10.81 -22.01 -11.00
CA CYS A 91 -10.84 -23.07 -12.03
C CYS A 91 -10.95 -22.48 -13.45
N HIS A 92 -11.75 -21.43 -13.63
CA HIS A 92 -11.96 -20.79 -14.95
C HIS A 92 -10.64 -20.24 -15.52
N ILE A 93 -9.78 -19.64 -14.69
CA ILE A 93 -8.46 -19.14 -15.12
C ILE A 93 -7.37 -20.20 -14.98
N GLY A 94 -7.69 -21.40 -14.53
CA GLY A 94 -6.77 -22.53 -14.40
C GLY A 94 -5.70 -22.32 -13.35
N LEU A 95 -6.07 -21.87 -12.13
CA LEU A 95 -5.14 -21.78 -11.00
C LEU A 95 -4.69 -23.17 -10.55
N LYS A 96 -3.42 -23.26 -10.16
CA LYS A 96 -2.78 -24.50 -9.66
C LYS A 96 -2.45 -24.35 -8.20
N ASP A 97 -3.02 -25.18 -7.34
CA ASP A 97 -2.75 -25.28 -5.90
C ASP A 97 -2.52 -23.91 -5.22
N PRO A 98 -3.51 -22.98 -5.27
CA PRO A 98 -3.26 -21.59 -4.88
C PRO A 98 -3.06 -21.42 -3.37
N LEU A 99 -2.13 -20.53 -3.00
CA LEU A 99 -2.07 -19.96 -1.67
C LEU A 99 -3.18 -18.93 -1.52
N VAL A 100 -3.75 -18.82 -0.31
CA VAL A 100 -4.81 -17.84 -0.03
C VAL A 100 -4.29 -16.74 0.87
N PHE A 101 -4.23 -15.53 0.31
CA PHE A 101 -3.87 -14.31 1.02
C PHE A 101 -5.13 -13.61 1.52
N TYR A 102 -5.08 -13.07 2.74
CA TYR A 102 -6.20 -12.33 3.34
C TYR A 102 -5.72 -11.30 4.34
N THR A 103 -6.59 -10.31 4.59
CA THR A 103 -6.36 -9.25 5.57
C THR A 103 -7.47 -9.28 6.64
N TRP A 104 -7.22 -8.72 7.81
CA TRP A 104 -8.18 -8.68 8.93
C TRP A 104 -9.27 -7.60 8.79
N TRP A 105 -9.15 -6.68 7.84
CA TRP A 105 -10.08 -5.56 7.67
C TRP A 105 -11.52 -5.94 7.31
N GLN A 106 -11.75 -7.14 6.81
CA GLN A 106 -13.08 -7.59 6.45
C GLN A 106 -13.74 -8.31 7.62
N ARG A 107 -14.50 -7.58 8.43
CA ARG A 107 -15.40 -8.20 9.41
C ARG A 107 -16.29 -9.23 8.70
N GLY A 108 -16.28 -10.47 9.17
CA GLY A 108 -17.07 -11.55 8.56
C GLY A 108 -16.32 -12.44 7.57
N ILE A 109 -15.07 -12.14 7.20
CA ILE A 109 -14.25 -13.02 6.36
C ILE A 109 -13.73 -14.27 7.13
N LEU A 110 -13.69 -14.23 8.47
CA LEU A 110 -13.20 -15.34 9.29
C LEU A 110 -13.83 -16.71 8.96
N PRO A 111 -15.17 -16.85 8.79
CA PRO A 111 -15.76 -18.12 8.38
C PRO A 111 -15.30 -18.58 7.00
N LEU A 112 -15.09 -17.67 6.06
CA LEU A 112 -14.54 -17.99 4.74
C LEU A 112 -13.09 -18.46 4.88
N CYS A 113 -12.25 -17.75 5.62
CA CYS A 113 -10.87 -18.16 5.89
C CYS A 113 -10.78 -19.54 6.57
N ALA A 114 -11.64 -19.80 7.56
CA ALA A 114 -11.70 -21.11 8.22
C ALA A 114 -12.10 -22.26 7.28
N GLN A 115 -12.97 -21.99 6.30
CA GLN A 115 -13.34 -22.97 5.28
C GLN A 115 -12.24 -23.14 4.21
N MET A 116 -11.55 -22.06 3.84
CA MET A 116 -10.43 -22.10 2.87
C MET A 116 -9.21 -22.82 3.46
N LYS A 117 -8.96 -22.64 4.75
CA LYS A 117 -7.84 -23.30 5.47
C LYS A 117 -7.82 -24.82 5.36
N ARG A 118 -8.97 -25.45 5.09
CA ARG A 118 -9.06 -26.91 4.94
C ARG A 118 -8.36 -27.42 3.68
N ASP A 119 -8.27 -26.56 2.65
CA ASP A 119 -7.83 -26.95 1.31
C ASP A 119 -6.60 -26.16 0.83
N HIS A 120 -6.23 -25.07 1.53
CA HIS A 120 -5.21 -24.14 1.07
C HIS A 120 -4.22 -23.75 2.17
N PHE A 121 -3.01 -23.39 1.75
CA PHE A 121 -2.04 -22.70 2.59
C PHE A 121 -2.46 -21.24 2.74
N MET A 122 -2.60 -20.77 3.97
CA MET A 122 -3.16 -19.47 4.32
C MET A 122 -2.08 -18.46 4.67
N VAL A 123 -2.07 -17.31 3.99
CA VAL A 123 -1.16 -16.20 4.25
C VAL A 123 -1.94 -15.00 4.77
N HIS A 124 -1.74 -14.66 6.03
CA HIS A 124 -2.33 -13.48 6.62
C HIS A 124 -1.44 -12.25 6.37
N LEU A 125 -2.02 -11.15 5.91
CA LEU A 125 -1.35 -9.88 5.70
C LEU A 125 -1.72 -8.91 6.82
N TRP A 126 -0.78 -8.66 7.72
CA TRP A 126 -0.89 -7.67 8.79
C TRP A 126 -0.29 -6.35 8.30
N LEU A 127 -1.13 -5.46 7.76
CA LEU A 127 -0.69 -4.31 6.98
C LEU A 127 -0.55 -3.02 7.80
N ASP A 128 -1.27 -2.93 8.93
CA ASP A 128 -1.36 -1.75 9.75
C ASP A 128 -1.15 -2.05 11.23
N HIS A 129 -0.90 -1.00 12.01
CA HIS A 129 -0.65 -1.10 13.44
C HIS A 129 -1.86 -1.64 14.23
N ARG A 130 -1.55 -2.45 15.24
CA ARG A 130 -2.48 -3.25 16.04
C ARG A 130 -3.65 -2.52 16.72
N PRO A 131 -3.56 -1.28 17.24
CA PRO A 131 -4.70 -0.64 17.92
C PRO A 131 -5.97 -0.53 17.09
N TRP A 132 -5.82 -0.58 15.78
CA TRP A 132 -6.92 -0.57 14.81
C TRP A 132 -7.46 -1.95 14.49
N ALA A 133 -6.77 -2.94 14.99
CA ALA A 133 -7.15 -4.29 14.74
C ALA A 133 -8.44 -4.63 15.48
N ASP A 134 -9.33 -5.36 14.81
CA ASP A 134 -10.47 -6.02 15.44
C ASP A 134 -9.96 -6.83 16.65
N PRO A 135 -10.66 -6.87 17.80
CA PRO A 135 -10.30 -7.74 18.93
C PRO A 135 -10.09 -9.20 18.55
N ASN A 136 -10.54 -9.62 17.37
CA ASN A 136 -10.34 -10.94 16.80
C ASN A 136 -9.10 -11.08 15.92
N CYS A 137 -8.20 -10.09 15.83
CA CYS A 137 -7.01 -10.15 14.96
C CYS A 137 -6.17 -11.39 15.22
N ASP A 138 -6.02 -11.75 16.49
CA ASP A 138 -5.28 -12.95 16.87
C ASP A 138 -5.83 -14.21 16.19
N ARG A 139 -7.15 -14.30 16.00
CA ARG A 139 -7.79 -15.42 15.29
C ARG A 139 -7.39 -15.48 13.81
N PHE A 140 -7.14 -14.33 13.17
CA PHE A 140 -6.61 -14.33 11.80
C PHE A 140 -5.18 -14.86 11.76
N VAL A 141 -4.35 -14.46 12.73
CA VAL A 141 -2.99 -15.00 12.86
C VAL A 141 -3.02 -16.50 13.14
N GLU A 142 -3.89 -16.97 14.03
CA GLU A 142 -4.06 -18.40 14.36
C GLU A 142 -4.46 -19.23 13.14
N LEU A 143 -5.36 -18.74 12.30
CA LEU A 143 -5.80 -19.40 11.07
C LEU A 143 -4.71 -19.46 9.98
N SER A 144 -3.74 -18.56 9.99
CA SER A 144 -2.70 -18.54 8.97
C SER A 144 -1.66 -19.64 9.15
N ASP A 145 -1.01 -20.03 8.07
CA ASP A 145 0.25 -20.80 8.08
C ASP A 145 1.44 -19.84 8.18
N THR A 146 1.31 -18.65 7.57
CA THR A 146 2.27 -17.57 7.65
C THR A 146 1.54 -16.24 7.83
N THR A 147 2.03 -15.39 8.73
CA THR A 147 1.60 -13.99 8.86
C THR A 147 2.73 -13.09 8.39
N MET A 148 2.44 -12.23 7.41
CA MET A 148 3.35 -11.22 6.91
C MET A 148 2.94 -9.85 7.46
N THR A 149 3.82 -9.19 8.19
CA THR A 149 3.55 -7.89 8.81
C THR A 149 4.45 -6.80 8.24
N ILE A 150 3.90 -5.61 8.04
CA ILE A 150 4.64 -4.44 7.55
C ILE A 150 5.15 -3.60 8.71
N PRO A 151 4.34 -3.20 9.72
CA PRO A 151 4.85 -2.42 10.83
C PRO A 151 5.86 -3.23 11.66
N ARG A 152 7.07 -2.68 11.82
CA ARG A 152 8.12 -3.35 12.61
C ARG A 152 7.81 -3.44 14.09
N SER A 153 7.10 -2.45 14.64
CA SER A 153 6.61 -2.51 16.02
C SER A 153 5.80 -3.76 16.26
N ASP A 154 4.82 -4.02 15.37
CA ASP A 154 3.95 -5.18 15.46
C ASP A 154 4.69 -6.48 15.16
N PHE A 155 5.69 -6.44 14.27
CA PHE A 155 6.50 -7.62 13.95
C PHE A 155 7.16 -8.21 15.19
N HIS A 156 7.78 -7.40 16.04
CA HIS A 156 8.47 -7.89 17.21
C HIS A 156 7.51 -8.52 18.22
N GLU A 157 6.36 -7.89 18.44
CA GLU A 157 5.32 -8.40 19.34
C GLU A 157 4.69 -9.69 18.82
N LEU A 158 4.26 -9.69 17.56
CA LEU A 158 3.68 -10.88 16.92
C LEU A 158 4.68 -12.04 16.84
N LYS A 159 5.96 -11.72 16.54
CA LYS A 159 7.03 -12.72 16.50
C LYS A 159 7.27 -13.36 17.86
N ALA A 160 7.24 -12.57 18.93
CA ALA A 160 7.36 -13.08 20.29
C ALA A 160 6.18 -14.01 20.66
N LYS A 161 4.97 -13.67 20.21
CA LYS A 161 3.76 -14.43 20.51
C LYS A 161 3.57 -15.68 19.64
N TYR A 162 3.86 -15.59 18.33
CA TYR A 162 3.52 -16.61 17.34
C TYR A 162 4.72 -17.28 16.65
N GLY A 163 5.93 -16.90 17.03
CA GLY A 163 7.16 -17.56 16.60
C GLY A 163 7.49 -17.41 15.11
N SER A 164 7.99 -18.50 14.52
CA SER A 164 8.54 -18.50 13.16
C SER A 164 7.53 -18.26 12.04
N LYS A 165 6.24 -18.42 12.31
CA LYS A 165 5.19 -18.14 11.31
C LYS A 165 5.02 -16.66 10.99
N VAL A 166 5.55 -15.75 11.84
CA VAL A 166 5.51 -14.31 11.62
C VAL A 166 6.78 -13.85 10.91
N VAL A 167 6.62 -13.20 9.77
CA VAL A 167 7.70 -12.68 8.95
C VAL A 167 7.48 -11.21 8.62
N LEU A 168 8.56 -10.44 8.55
CA LEU A 168 8.49 -9.04 8.14
C LEU A 168 8.36 -8.96 6.62
N LEU A 169 7.35 -8.22 6.15
CA LEU A 169 7.12 -7.91 4.75
C LEU A 169 7.57 -6.46 4.50
N PRO A 170 8.58 -6.21 3.66
CA PRO A 170 8.97 -4.84 3.34
C PRO A 170 7.92 -4.17 2.45
N GLN A 171 7.77 -2.87 2.58
CA GLN A 171 7.08 -2.06 1.58
C GLN A 171 7.84 -2.13 0.26
N ALA A 172 7.11 -2.02 -0.84
CA ALA A 172 7.72 -2.02 -2.17
C ALA A 172 7.10 -0.96 -3.07
N VAL A 173 7.90 -0.48 -4.01
CA VAL A 173 7.49 0.41 -5.10
C VAL A 173 7.73 -0.26 -6.45
N ASP A 174 6.95 0.09 -7.44
CA ASP A 174 7.22 -0.31 -8.82
C ASP A 174 8.32 0.58 -9.40
N PHE A 175 9.56 0.33 -8.93
CA PHE A 175 10.73 1.15 -9.26
C PHE A 175 10.94 1.23 -10.77
N THR A 176 10.85 0.11 -11.45
CA THR A 176 11.05 0.03 -12.91
C THR A 176 10.02 0.87 -13.67
N ARG A 177 8.73 0.77 -13.33
CA ARG A 177 7.69 1.57 -13.98
C ARG A 177 7.82 3.06 -13.65
N LEU A 178 8.05 3.40 -12.38
CA LEU A 178 8.22 4.80 -11.96
C LEU A 178 9.37 5.48 -12.72
N THR A 179 10.51 4.79 -12.85
CA THR A 179 11.70 5.37 -13.48
C THR A 179 11.70 5.25 -15.00
N ALA A 180 10.91 4.36 -15.60
CA ALA A 180 10.75 4.26 -17.05
C ALA A 180 10.03 5.49 -17.66
N SER A 181 9.15 6.14 -16.89
CA SER A 181 8.42 7.34 -17.33
C SER A 181 9.29 8.61 -17.40
N THR A 182 10.60 8.52 -17.15
CA THR A 182 11.50 9.69 -17.10
C THR A 182 11.79 10.33 -18.46
N ALA A 183 11.43 9.72 -19.56
CA ALA A 183 11.76 10.18 -20.92
C ALA A 183 10.77 11.21 -21.50
N GLY A 184 9.72 11.59 -20.78
CA GLY A 184 8.69 12.53 -21.22
C GLY A 184 8.83 13.92 -20.58
N PRO A 185 8.10 14.92 -21.13
CA PRO A 185 8.07 16.25 -20.56
C PRO A 185 7.34 16.26 -19.20
N GLU A 186 7.65 17.28 -18.40
CA GLU A 186 6.87 17.59 -17.20
C GLU A 186 5.40 17.84 -17.58
N PRO A 187 4.41 17.34 -16.83
CA PRO A 187 3.00 17.61 -17.11
C PRO A 187 2.69 19.12 -17.13
N ASP A 188 1.94 19.58 -18.14
CA ASP A 188 1.61 21.00 -18.31
C ASP A 188 0.97 21.63 -17.06
N VAL A 189 0.18 20.84 -16.33
CA VAL A 189 -0.44 21.28 -15.07
C VAL A 189 0.58 21.59 -13.97
N LEU A 190 1.76 20.95 -14.01
CA LEU A 190 2.86 21.26 -13.09
C LEU A 190 3.68 22.46 -13.58
N THR A 191 3.92 22.59 -14.89
CA THR A 191 4.74 23.68 -15.43
C THR A 191 4.15 25.05 -15.12
N SER A 192 2.83 25.13 -14.92
CA SER A 192 2.12 26.36 -14.53
C SER A 192 2.29 26.73 -13.04
N ILE A 193 2.78 25.80 -12.21
CA ILE A 193 2.98 26.04 -10.77
C ILE A 193 4.43 26.46 -10.55
N PRO A 194 4.68 27.63 -9.90
CA PRO A 194 6.05 28.06 -9.63
C PRO A 194 6.80 27.09 -8.70
N ARG A 195 8.13 27.16 -8.73
CA ARG A 195 9.01 26.48 -7.77
C ARG A 195 9.36 27.41 -6.61
N PRO A 196 9.66 26.89 -5.41
CA PRO A 196 9.80 25.46 -5.09
C PRO A 196 8.43 24.78 -4.88
N ARG A 197 8.33 23.53 -5.35
CA ARG A 197 7.14 22.68 -5.21
C ARG A 197 7.37 21.62 -4.15
N ILE A 198 6.62 21.70 -3.05
CA ILE A 198 6.61 20.68 -2.01
C ILE A 198 5.41 19.76 -2.23
N GLY A 199 5.63 18.47 -2.47
CA GLY A 199 4.60 17.60 -3.02
C GLY A 199 4.15 16.47 -2.10
N TYR A 200 2.85 16.19 -2.14
CA TYR A 200 2.22 15.04 -1.51
C TYR A 200 1.56 14.15 -2.57
N LEU A 201 1.90 12.86 -2.55
CA LEU A 201 1.37 11.89 -3.52
C LEU A 201 0.21 11.11 -2.90
N GLY A 202 -0.93 11.05 -3.60
CA GLY A 202 -2.12 10.32 -3.22
C GLY A 202 -3.13 11.14 -2.43
N TYR A 203 -4.20 10.48 -2.00
CA TYR A 203 -5.29 11.12 -1.26
C TYR A 203 -4.83 11.57 0.14
N PRO A 204 -4.93 12.86 0.47
CA PRO A 204 -4.52 13.38 1.77
C PRO A 204 -5.43 12.89 2.91
N GLY A 205 -6.74 12.71 2.65
CA GLY A 205 -7.73 12.22 3.61
C GLY A 205 -7.69 12.95 4.94
N THR A 206 -7.84 12.18 6.03
CA THR A 206 -7.69 12.64 7.42
C THR A 206 -6.27 12.46 7.94
N SER A 207 -5.33 12.01 7.10
CA SER A 207 -3.99 11.66 7.54
C SER A 207 -3.06 12.85 7.69
N LEU A 208 -3.33 13.95 6.97
CA LEU A 208 -2.50 15.15 7.03
C LEU A 208 -2.91 16.05 8.20
N ASN A 209 -1.91 16.62 8.86
CA ASN A 209 -2.08 17.71 9.80
C ASN A 209 -2.35 19.02 9.03
N LEU A 210 -3.62 19.24 8.64
CA LEU A 210 -4.02 20.42 7.86
C LEU A 210 -3.76 21.75 8.58
N PRO A 211 -3.96 21.88 9.91
CA PRO A 211 -3.57 23.08 10.65
C PRO A 211 -2.08 23.40 10.53
N LEU A 212 -1.23 22.39 10.70
CA LEU A 212 0.23 22.52 10.58
C LEU A 212 0.63 22.93 9.16
N LEU A 213 0.11 22.25 8.14
CA LEU A 213 0.29 22.59 6.73
C LEU A 213 -0.16 24.04 6.43
N SER A 214 -1.33 24.45 6.94
CA SER A 214 -1.85 25.80 6.74
C SER A 214 -0.96 26.87 7.38
N SER A 215 -0.43 26.62 8.58
CA SER A 215 0.50 27.54 9.26
C SER A 215 1.79 27.70 8.46
N LEU A 216 2.36 26.59 7.98
CA LEU A 216 3.57 26.57 7.15
C LEU A 216 3.38 27.39 5.85
N LEU A 217 2.31 27.12 5.10
CA LEU A 217 2.07 27.75 3.81
C LEU A 217 1.73 29.24 3.93
N LYS A 218 1.13 29.69 5.03
CA LYS A 218 0.94 31.12 5.32
C LYS A 218 2.24 31.83 5.65
N ALA A 219 3.14 31.17 6.38
CA ALA A 219 4.46 31.70 6.71
C ALA A 219 5.41 31.74 5.49
N ARG A 220 5.19 30.86 4.51
CA ARG A 220 6.02 30.75 3.28
C ARG A 220 5.16 30.84 2.03
N PRO A 221 4.68 32.05 1.69
CA PRO A 221 3.85 32.24 0.50
C PRO A 221 4.61 32.01 -0.82
N ASP A 222 5.93 31.96 -0.77
CA ASP A 222 6.84 31.65 -1.85
C ASP A 222 6.93 30.13 -2.16
N TRP A 223 6.42 29.27 -1.30
CA TRP A 223 6.39 27.81 -1.52
C TRP A 223 5.03 27.37 -2.06
N HIS A 224 5.05 26.40 -2.95
CA HIS A 224 3.84 25.85 -3.55
C HIS A 224 3.65 24.39 -3.12
N PHE A 225 2.58 24.14 -2.36
CA PHE A 225 2.19 22.77 -2.01
C PHE A 225 1.42 22.15 -3.16
N VAL A 226 1.86 20.97 -3.61
CA VAL A 226 1.24 20.24 -4.73
C VAL A 226 0.76 18.88 -4.21
N SER A 227 -0.55 18.66 -4.23
CA SER A 227 -1.17 17.37 -3.90
C SER A 227 -1.59 16.68 -5.18
N VAL A 228 -1.01 15.52 -5.50
CA VAL A 228 -1.35 14.71 -6.67
C VAL A 228 -2.24 13.54 -6.24
N GLY A 229 -3.48 13.48 -6.74
CA GLY A 229 -4.45 12.45 -6.37
C GLY A 229 -5.37 12.88 -5.23
N ALA A 230 -5.65 14.17 -5.10
CA ALA A 230 -6.59 14.70 -4.13
C ALA A 230 -7.92 15.09 -4.80
N GLU A 231 -9.03 14.78 -4.12
CA GLU A 231 -10.37 15.19 -4.56
C GLU A 231 -10.79 16.55 -3.95
N LYS A 232 -10.19 16.91 -2.82
CA LYS A 232 -10.51 18.13 -2.08
C LYS A 232 -9.31 19.06 -2.06
N ALA A 233 -9.54 20.28 -2.45
CA ALA A 233 -8.53 21.33 -2.38
C ALA A 233 -8.20 21.72 -0.93
N VAL A 234 -6.93 21.95 -0.67
CA VAL A 234 -6.50 22.70 0.52
C VAL A 234 -6.80 24.18 0.23
N PRO A 235 -7.60 24.87 1.06
CA PRO A 235 -8.10 26.21 0.74
C PRO A 235 -7.06 27.31 1.02
N LEU A 236 -5.92 27.25 0.33
CA LEU A 236 -4.83 28.22 0.42
C LEU A 236 -4.36 28.60 -0.98
N PRO A 237 -3.96 29.87 -1.21
CA PRO A 237 -3.61 30.36 -2.56
C PRO A 237 -2.39 29.65 -3.17
N ASN A 238 -1.46 29.18 -2.35
CA ASN A 238 -0.25 28.48 -2.75
C ASN A 238 -0.36 26.95 -2.56
N ALA A 239 -1.59 26.43 -2.45
CA ALA A 239 -1.87 24.98 -2.45
C ALA A 239 -2.59 24.57 -3.73
N HIS A 240 -2.02 23.61 -4.44
CA HIS A 240 -2.48 23.14 -5.73
C HIS A 240 -2.91 21.69 -5.62
N THR A 241 -4.15 21.41 -6.04
CA THR A 241 -4.71 20.06 -6.01
C THR A 241 -4.82 19.55 -7.43
N LEU A 242 -4.11 18.48 -7.73
CA LEU A 242 -4.09 17.82 -9.01
C LEU A 242 -4.87 16.50 -8.95
N PRO A 243 -5.50 16.08 -10.06
CA PRO A 243 -6.22 14.82 -10.13
C PRO A 243 -5.29 13.62 -9.92
N TRP A 244 -5.86 12.42 -9.82
CA TRP A 244 -5.10 11.17 -9.80
C TRP A 244 -4.26 11.05 -11.07
N ALA A 245 -2.95 10.91 -10.88
CA ALA A 245 -2.06 10.53 -11.97
C ALA A 245 -2.27 9.04 -12.28
N ARG A 246 -2.24 8.69 -13.58
CA ARG A 246 -2.16 7.28 -13.95
C ARG A 246 -0.83 6.70 -13.47
N PRO A 247 -0.76 5.42 -13.14
CA PRO A 247 0.47 4.79 -12.64
C PRO A 247 1.69 5.01 -13.52
N GLU A 248 1.47 5.00 -14.83
CA GLU A 248 2.52 5.24 -15.84
C GLU A 248 2.99 6.70 -15.90
N ASP A 249 2.17 7.65 -15.47
CA ASP A 249 2.49 9.08 -15.49
C ASP A 249 3.05 9.57 -14.14
N LEU A 250 2.90 8.80 -13.07
CA LEU A 250 3.24 9.21 -11.70
C LEU A 250 4.70 9.68 -11.57
N GLY A 251 5.62 9.03 -12.29
CA GLY A 251 7.04 9.39 -12.29
C GLY A 251 7.29 10.82 -12.76
N HIS A 252 6.54 11.31 -13.77
CA HIS A 252 6.66 12.69 -14.28
C HIS A 252 6.23 13.70 -13.22
N TYR A 253 5.14 13.40 -12.47
CA TYR A 253 4.70 14.27 -11.38
C TYR A 253 5.73 14.33 -10.26
N ILE A 254 6.31 13.18 -9.90
CA ILE A 254 7.32 13.13 -8.84
C ILE A 254 8.56 13.92 -9.22
N GLN A 255 9.07 13.79 -10.45
CA GLN A 255 10.21 14.56 -10.95
C GLN A 255 9.99 16.07 -10.98
N GLY A 256 8.74 16.49 -11.12
CA GLY A 256 8.35 17.89 -11.06
C GLY A 256 8.37 18.49 -9.66
N LEU A 257 8.60 17.71 -8.60
CA LEU A 257 8.68 18.18 -7.23
C LEU A 257 10.13 18.47 -6.83
N ASP A 258 10.32 19.48 -5.97
CA ASP A 258 11.61 19.78 -5.36
C ASP A 258 11.80 19.02 -4.05
N VAL A 259 10.69 18.80 -3.30
CA VAL A 259 10.67 18.09 -2.01
C VAL A 259 9.42 17.23 -1.92
N GLY A 260 9.56 15.97 -1.51
CA GLY A 260 8.44 15.15 -1.06
C GLY A 260 8.02 15.59 0.35
N PHE A 261 6.72 15.89 0.55
CA PHE A 261 6.26 16.47 1.81
C PHE A 261 5.17 15.63 2.46
N LEU A 262 5.43 15.13 3.67
CA LEU A 262 4.60 14.16 4.37
C LEU A 262 4.19 14.67 5.77
N PRO A 263 3.37 15.74 5.87
CA PRO A 263 2.97 16.34 7.14
C PRO A 263 1.83 15.54 7.77
N TYR A 264 2.11 14.34 8.26
CA TYR A 264 1.10 13.51 8.90
C TYR A 264 0.69 14.07 10.27
N ASP A 265 -0.57 13.85 10.64
CA ASP A 265 -1.04 14.10 12.01
C ASP A 265 -0.57 12.96 12.93
N CYS A 266 0.55 13.20 13.64
CA CYS A 266 1.14 12.24 14.56
C CYS A 266 0.40 12.13 15.90
N ALA A 267 -0.62 12.96 16.17
CA ALA A 267 -1.53 12.75 17.30
C ALA A 267 -2.44 11.53 17.07
N ASP A 268 -2.65 11.15 15.81
CA ASP A 268 -3.30 9.90 15.45
C ASP A 268 -2.26 8.76 15.45
N GLU A 269 -2.40 7.84 16.39
CA GLU A 269 -1.52 6.69 16.56
C GLU A 269 -1.38 5.84 15.28
N TRP A 270 -2.43 5.73 14.48
CA TRP A 270 -2.36 5.05 13.19
C TRP A 270 -1.39 5.72 12.21
N ASN A 271 -1.41 7.05 12.15
CA ASN A 271 -0.46 7.79 11.33
C ASN A 271 0.97 7.64 11.84
N LEU A 272 1.15 7.70 13.16
CA LEU A 272 2.46 7.58 13.80
C LEU A 272 3.18 6.26 13.44
N HIS A 273 2.44 5.18 13.25
CA HIS A 273 2.95 3.86 12.90
C HIS A 273 2.93 3.55 11.38
N ARG A 274 2.66 4.54 10.54
CA ARG A 274 2.69 4.35 9.09
C ARG A 274 4.09 4.07 8.55
N VAL A 275 4.13 3.24 7.51
CA VAL A 275 5.31 3.05 6.65
C VAL A 275 4.97 3.61 5.28
N PRO A 276 5.23 4.90 5.01
CA PRO A 276 4.71 5.56 3.83
C PRO A 276 5.47 5.14 2.57
N MET A 277 4.76 4.54 1.62
CA MET A 277 5.28 4.22 0.28
C MET A 277 5.71 5.48 -0.49
N LYS A 278 5.03 6.61 -0.23
CA LYS A 278 5.31 7.92 -0.85
C LYS A 278 6.76 8.37 -0.67
N MET A 279 7.37 8.01 0.48
CA MET A 279 8.80 8.24 0.71
C MET A 279 9.64 7.48 -0.31
N LEU A 280 9.36 6.18 -0.51
CA LEU A 280 10.09 5.34 -1.45
C LEU A 280 9.85 5.78 -2.91
N GLU A 281 8.67 6.29 -3.22
CA GLU A 281 8.34 6.85 -4.53
C GLU A 281 9.18 8.10 -4.83
N CYS A 282 9.32 9.03 -3.87
CA CYS A 282 10.23 10.17 -3.97
C CYS A 282 11.71 9.74 -4.04
N PHE A 283 12.08 8.75 -3.22
CA PHE A 283 13.44 8.20 -3.19
C PHE A 283 13.85 7.56 -4.52
N ALA A 284 12.91 6.99 -5.29
CA ALA A 284 13.20 6.45 -6.61
C ALA A 284 13.81 7.49 -7.58
N PHE A 285 13.58 8.77 -7.32
CA PHE A 285 14.15 9.90 -8.08
C PHE A 285 15.23 10.67 -7.30
N GLY A 286 15.59 10.19 -6.11
CA GLY A 286 16.55 10.82 -5.21
C GLY A 286 16.05 12.13 -4.58
N ILE A 287 14.74 12.42 -4.68
CA ILE A 287 14.11 13.63 -4.13
C ILE A 287 14.15 13.59 -2.60
N PRO A 288 14.59 14.68 -1.94
CA PRO A 288 14.55 14.76 -0.49
C PRO A 288 13.12 14.73 0.03
N VAL A 289 12.94 14.10 1.19
CA VAL A 289 11.63 14.00 1.85
C VAL A 289 11.66 14.72 3.18
N VAL A 290 10.65 15.56 3.40
CA VAL A 290 10.38 16.21 4.69
C VAL A 290 9.11 15.62 5.28
N SER A 291 9.11 15.31 6.56
CA SER A 291 7.97 14.69 7.24
C SER A 291 7.86 15.13 8.70
N THR A 292 6.67 14.98 9.26
CA THR A 292 6.51 14.82 10.70
C THR A 292 7.15 13.51 11.18
N PRO A 293 7.57 13.39 12.45
CA PRO A 293 8.32 12.25 12.93
C PRO A 293 7.46 11.00 13.07
N LEU A 294 7.62 10.05 12.11
CA LEU A 294 7.01 8.73 12.16
C LEU A 294 7.98 7.70 12.76
N ILE A 295 7.47 6.74 13.51
CA ILE A 295 8.27 5.70 14.19
C ILE A 295 9.14 4.91 13.18
N HIS A 296 8.61 4.64 11.98
CA HIS A 296 9.29 3.81 11.00
C HIS A 296 10.32 4.52 10.10
N PHE A 297 10.53 5.82 10.28
CA PHE A 297 11.60 6.54 9.59
C PHE A 297 13.00 6.30 10.18
N TRP A 298 13.07 5.58 11.24
CA TRP A 298 14.31 5.35 12.00
C TRP A 298 15.48 4.84 11.14
N GLU A 299 15.20 3.98 10.15
CA GLU A 299 16.21 3.43 9.25
C GLU A 299 16.70 4.40 8.18
N CYS A 300 15.91 5.43 7.90
CA CYS A 300 16.20 6.44 6.88
C CYS A 300 16.39 7.85 7.47
N LYS A 301 16.56 7.98 8.79
CA LYS A 301 16.61 9.26 9.51
C LYS A 301 17.65 10.23 8.95
N ASP A 302 18.77 9.72 8.44
CA ASP A 302 19.85 10.55 7.88
C ASP A 302 19.56 10.99 6.42
N LEU A 303 18.51 10.47 5.80
CA LEU A 303 18.12 10.71 4.42
C LEU A 303 16.85 11.53 4.27
N ILE A 304 16.14 11.75 5.38
CA ILE A 304 14.90 12.54 5.46
C ILE A 304 15.11 13.72 6.42
N TYR A 305 14.25 14.72 6.27
CA TYR A 305 14.25 15.90 7.12
C TYR A 305 12.98 15.87 7.98
N LEU A 306 13.10 16.09 9.27
CA LEU A 306 11.99 15.96 10.22
C LEU A 306 11.69 17.28 10.91
N GLY A 307 10.41 17.54 11.18
CA GLY A 307 9.93 18.64 12.01
C GLY A 307 8.54 18.33 12.54
N ASP A 308 8.26 18.78 13.76
CA ASP A 308 6.99 18.54 14.45
C ASP A 308 6.15 19.81 14.60
N THR A 309 6.78 20.96 14.42
CA THR A 309 6.15 22.28 14.41
C THR A 309 6.24 22.93 13.02
N ALA A 310 5.47 24.00 12.79
CA ALA A 310 5.52 24.73 11.54
C ALA A 310 6.91 25.32 11.26
N ASP A 311 7.58 25.85 12.30
CA ASP A 311 8.92 26.43 12.19
C ASP A 311 9.99 25.35 11.91
N GLU A 312 9.91 24.21 12.59
CA GLU A 312 10.80 23.08 12.33
C GLU A 312 10.59 22.49 10.93
N LEU A 313 9.34 22.35 10.48
CA LEU A 313 9.06 21.92 9.11
C LEU A 313 9.54 22.95 8.09
N ALA A 314 9.43 24.25 8.38
CA ALA A 314 9.99 25.28 7.50
C ALA A 314 11.51 25.17 7.41
N ALA A 315 12.20 24.97 8.54
CA ALA A 315 13.65 24.74 8.54
C ALA A 315 14.02 23.43 7.80
N ALA A 316 13.25 22.36 7.99
CA ALA A 316 13.45 21.08 7.32
C ALA A 316 13.26 21.17 5.81
N VAL A 317 12.21 21.87 5.33
CA VAL A 317 11.97 22.09 3.89
C VAL A 317 13.09 22.95 3.31
N GLN A 318 13.51 24.02 4.01
CA GLN A 318 14.62 24.85 3.52
C GLN A 318 15.91 24.04 3.41
N ALA A 319 16.26 23.24 4.43
CA ALA A 319 17.43 22.36 4.38
C ALA A 319 17.36 21.31 3.26
N ALA A 320 16.16 20.83 2.95
CA ALA A 320 15.93 19.91 1.82
C ALA A 320 16.09 20.60 0.47
N LEU A 321 15.65 21.86 0.34
CA LEU A 321 15.81 22.69 -0.87
C LEU A 321 17.28 23.10 -1.09
N ASP A 322 18.03 23.32 -0.01
CA ASP A 322 19.45 23.70 -0.03
C ASP A 322 20.37 22.47 -0.25
N GLU A 323 19.82 21.26 -0.32
CA GLU A 323 20.62 20.05 -0.54
C GLU A 323 21.28 20.12 -1.94
N PRO A 324 22.62 20.00 -2.05
CA PRO A 324 23.31 20.04 -3.33
C PRO A 324 22.81 18.96 -4.29
N ALA A 325 22.74 19.28 -5.59
CA ALA A 325 22.29 18.35 -6.63
C ALA A 325 23.16 17.08 -6.72
N ASP A 326 24.45 17.19 -6.35
CA ASP A 326 25.42 16.11 -6.30
C ASP A 326 25.56 15.45 -4.91
N SER A 327 24.62 15.76 -3.99
CA SER A 327 24.62 15.18 -2.65
C SER A 327 24.65 13.66 -2.70
N PRO A 328 25.54 13.00 -1.92
CA PRO A 328 25.59 11.54 -1.83
C PRO A 328 24.27 10.94 -1.29
N LYS A 329 23.47 11.72 -0.55
CA LYS A 329 22.15 11.30 -0.06
C LYS A 329 21.21 10.97 -1.23
N ARG A 330 21.31 11.70 -2.35
CA ARG A 330 20.51 11.44 -3.55
C ARG A 330 20.71 10.03 -4.09
N ALA A 331 21.95 9.60 -4.28
CA ALA A 331 22.28 8.25 -4.74
C ALA A 331 21.82 7.18 -3.74
N THR A 332 21.99 7.44 -2.44
CA THR A 332 21.57 6.52 -1.38
C THR A 332 20.05 6.35 -1.34
N ARG A 333 19.26 7.42 -1.54
CA ARG A 333 17.80 7.35 -1.65
C ARG A 333 17.36 6.45 -2.80
N ILE A 334 17.96 6.64 -3.99
CA ILE A 334 17.65 5.84 -5.17
C ILE A 334 17.97 4.35 -4.92
N GLU A 335 19.10 4.06 -4.28
CA GLU A 335 19.50 2.70 -3.96
C GLU A 335 18.53 2.03 -2.96
N ILE A 336 18.09 2.76 -1.94
CA ILE A 336 17.05 2.28 -1.01
C ILE A 336 15.76 1.96 -1.76
N ALA A 337 15.29 2.87 -2.63
CA ALA A 337 14.08 2.61 -3.40
C ALA A 337 14.23 1.39 -4.33
N ARG A 338 15.42 1.17 -4.91
CA ARG A 338 15.73 -0.01 -5.73
C ARG A 338 15.71 -1.29 -4.91
N HIS A 339 16.26 -1.29 -3.69
CA HIS A 339 16.17 -2.43 -2.77
C HIS A 339 14.74 -2.71 -2.27
N HIS A 340 13.85 -1.73 -2.40
CA HIS A 340 12.41 -1.85 -2.15
C HIS A 340 11.60 -1.97 -3.45
N SER A 341 12.19 -2.50 -4.52
CA SER A 341 11.48 -2.74 -5.79
C SER A 341 10.53 -3.95 -5.71
N LEU A 342 9.65 -4.06 -6.72
CA LEU A 342 8.80 -5.25 -6.88
C LEU A 342 9.62 -6.52 -7.06
N GLU A 343 10.75 -6.45 -7.76
CA GLU A 343 11.67 -7.57 -7.97
C GLU A 343 12.27 -8.06 -6.65
N SER A 344 12.68 -7.12 -5.78
CA SER A 344 13.16 -7.44 -4.43
C SER A 344 12.08 -8.05 -3.57
N LEU A 345 10.83 -7.53 -3.67
CA LEU A 345 9.68 -8.11 -2.98
C LEU A 345 9.41 -9.52 -3.49
N ALA A 346 9.41 -9.74 -4.81
CA ALA A 346 9.20 -11.04 -5.42
C ALA A 346 10.22 -12.07 -4.92
N ALA A 347 11.51 -11.71 -4.88
CA ALA A 347 12.56 -12.59 -4.36
C ALA A 347 12.32 -12.96 -2.88
N LYS A 348 11.90 -12.00 -2.04
CA LYS A 348 11.58 -12.25 -0.64
C LYS A 348 10.33 -13.13 -0.46
N LEU A 349 9.29 -12.92 -1.28
CA LEU A 349 8.10 -13.77 -1.27
C LEU A 349 8.45 -15.21 -1.63
N ARG A 350 9.29 -15.42 -2.67
CA ARG A 350 9.75 -16.76 -3.06
C ARG A 350 10.54 -17.47 -1.96
N GLN A 351 11.34 -16.75 -1.19
CA GLN A 351 12.09 -17.32 -0.06
C GLN A 351 11.23 -17.67 1.16
N ARG A 352 10.09 -17.00 1.32
CA ARG A 352 9.26 -17.09 2.54
C ARG A 352 7.99 -17.91 2.37
N LEU A 353 7.54 -18.11 1.15
CA LEU A 353 6.32 -18.84 0.83
C LEU A 353 6.64 -20.14 0.09
N PRO A 354 5.84 -21.19 0.29
CA PRO A 354 5.98 -22.46 -0.42
C PRO A 354 5.42 -22.31 -1.86
N LEU A 355 6.07 -21.50 -2.69
CA LEU A 355 5.64 -21.22 -4.07
C LEU A 355 6.09 -22.32 -5.05
N ASP A 356 7.20 -22.99 -4.78
CA ASP A 356 7.68 -24.08 -5.61
C ASP A 356 6.92 -25.36 -5.24
N ASP A 357 6.49 -26.15 -6.22
CA ASP A 357 5.77 -27.39 -6.01
C ASP A 357 6.59 -28.36 -5.15
N SER A 358 6.01 -28.77 -4.00
CA SER A 358 6.58 -29.80 -3.12
C SER A 358 6.51 -31.22 -3.72
N SER A 359 6.06 -31.37 -4.97
CA SER A 359 5.87 -32.65 -5.66
C SER A 359 7.13 -33.14 -6.41
N GLN A 360 8.32 -32.56 -6.14
CA GLN A 360 9.61 -33.02 -6.70
C GLN A 360 10.60 -33.46 -5.61
N ASN A 361 10.13 -34.04 -4.51
CA ASN A 361 11.01 -34.84 -3.63
C ASN A 361 10.40 -36.18 -3.32
#